data_e952fadb4068efcd7a485412182ed3f6
#
_entry.id   e952fadb4068efcd7a485412182ed3f6
#
_cell.length_a   1.000
_cell.length_b   1.000
_cell.length_c   1.000
_cell.angle_alpha   90.00
_cell.angle_beta   90.00
_cell.angle_gamma   90.00
#
_symmetry.space_group_name_H-M   'P 1'
#
loop_
_entity.id
_entity.type
_entity.pdbx_description
1 polymer ?
#
loop_
_entity_poly.entity_id
_entity_poly.type
_entity_poly.pdbx_seq_one_letter_code
_entity_poly.pdbx_strand_id
1 'polypeptide(L)'
;MSLKGSKTEENLKEAFAGESQANRRYLYFAQKADVEGFNDVAAVFRSTAEGETGHAHGHLEYLEEVGDPATGKPIGETKANLESAIQGETHEYTDMYPGMAKTARDEGFDEIADWFETLAKA
;
A
#
# COMPACT_ATOMS: atom_id res chain seq x y z
N MET A 1 6.91 -17.29 22.56
CA MET A 1 6.45 -17.77 21.24
C MET A 1 6.88 -16.80 20.15
N SER A 2 7.31 -17.34 19.02
CA SER A 2 7.72 -16.52 17.88
C SER A 2 6.54 -16.25 16.96
N LEU A 3 6.42 -15.02 16.50
CA LEU A 3 5.41 -14.65 15.53
C LEU A 3 5.72 -15.26 14.16
N LYS A 4 7.00 -15.40 13.83
CA LYS A 4 7.44 -15.86 12.52
C LYS A 4 6.89 -17.24 12.17
N GLY A 5 6.29 -17.33 10.99
CA GLY A 5 5.71 -18.57 10.47
C GLY A 5 4.34 -18.90 11.02
N SER A 6 3.78 -18.08 11.89
CA SER A 6 2.48 -18.33 12.51
C SER A 6 1.33 -17.85 11.62
N LYS A 7 0.15 -18.36 11.88
CA LYS A 7 -1.08 -17.85 11.25
C LYS A 7 -1.35 -16.41 11.65
N THR A 8 -0.95 -16.02 12.87
CA THR A 8 -1.09 -14.66 13.34
C THR A 8 -0.23 -13.69 12.51
N GLU A 9 0.98 -14.10 12.12
CA GLU A 9 1.79 -13.30 11.21
C GLU A 9 1.06 -13.05 9.89
N GLU A 10 0.48 -14.09 9.31
CA GLU A 10 -0.30 -13.95 8.07
C GLU A 10 -1.48 -13.01 8.25
N ASN A 11 -2.19 -13.13 9.37
CA ASN A 11 -3.33 -12.27 9.67
C ASN A 11 -2.92 -10.81 9.82
N LEU A 12 -1.78 -10.53 10.46
CA LEU A 12 -1.28 -9.16 10.60
C LEU A 12 -0.96 -8.55 9.24
N LYS A 13 -0.35 -9.32 8.34
CA LYS A 13 -0.04 -8.86 6.99
C LYS A 13 -1.30 -8.56 6.19
N GLU A 14 -2.28 -9.45 6.27
CA GLU A 14 -3.55 -9.27 5.60
C GLU A 14 -4.31 -8.07 6.14
N ALA A 15 -4.34 -7.91 7.46
CA ALA A 15 -5.00 -6.77 8.10
C ALA A 15 -4.31 -5.45 7.74
N PHE A 16 -2.98 -5.43 7.73
CA PHE A 16 -2.23 -4.26 7.31
C PHE A 16 -2.57 -3.87 5.87
N ALA A 17 -2.56 -4.85 4.96
CA ALA A 17 -2.87 -4.60 3.55
C ALA A 17 -4.30 -4.07 3.39
N GLY A 18 -5.27 -4.68 4.09
CA GLY A 18 -6.66 -4.28 4.01
C GLY A 18 -6.90 -2.86 4.52
N GLU A 19 -6.33 -2.53 5.67
CA GLU A 19 -6.53 -1.19 6.24
C GLU A 19 -5.77 -0.11 5.46
N SER A 20 -4.61 -0.44 4.90
CA SER A 20 -3.88 0.48 4.04
C SER A 20 -4.68 0.77 2.76
N GLN A 21 -5.29 -0.24 2.18
CA GLN A 21 -6.16 -0.08 1.01
C GLN A 21 -7.40 0.75 1.38
N ALA A 22 -8.04 0.46 2.51
CA ALA A 22 -9.22 1.19 2.98
C ALA A 22 -8.89 2.68 3.19
N ASN A 23 -7.72 3.00 3.76
CA ASN A 23 -7.28 4.37 3.94
C ASN A 23 -7.31 5.14 2.60
N ARG A 24 -6.69 4.59 1.56
CA ARG A 24 -6.63 5.26 0.25
C ARG A 24 -7.98 5.31 -0.44
N ARG A 25 -8.78 4.25 -0.34
CA ARG A 25 -10.13 4.23 -0.91
C ARG A 25 -11.00 5.31 -0.29
N TYR A 26 -10.96 5.46 1.03
CA TYR A 26 -11.79 6.45 1.73
C TYR A 26 -11.34 7.88 1.42
N LEU A 27 -10.04 8.12 1.28
CA LEU A 27 -9.56 9.44 0.86
C LEU A 27 -10.04 9.78 -0.55
N TYR A 28 -10.04 8.82 -1.44
CA TYR A 28 -10.56 8.99 -2.79
C TYR A 28 -12.09 9.26 -2.76
N PHE A 29 -12.82 8.49 -1.94
CA PHE A 29 -14.26 8.68 -1.79
C PHE A 29 -14.57 10.07 -1.22
N ALA A 30 -13.72 10.56 -0.31
CA ALA A 30 -13.88 11.91 0.23
C ALA A 30 -13.76 12.97 -0.86
N GLN A 31 -12.78 12.83 -1.76
CA GLN A 31 -12.62 13.75 -2.89
C GLN A 31 -13.87 13.77 -3.76
N LYS A 32 -14.41 12.60 -4.06
CA LYS A 32 -15.62 12.49 -4.90
C LYS A 32 -16.82 13.11 -4.20
N ALA A 33 -16.96 12.87 -2.91
CA ALA A 33 -18.06 13.46 -2.12
C ALA A 33 -17.99 14.98 -2.14
N ASP A 34 -16.78 15.56 -1.99
CA ASP A 34 -16.59 17.00 -2.05
C ASP A 34 -17.01 17.57 -3.41
N VAL A 35 -16.61 16.91 -4.51
CA VAL A 35 -16.97 17.33 -5.86
C VAL A 35 -18.49 17.33 -6.06
N GLU A 36 -19.18 16.34 -5.47
CA GLU A 36 -20.65 16.24 -5.57
C GLU A 36 -21.38 17.15 -4.57
N GLY A 37 -20.65 17.83 -3.68
CA GLY A 37 -21.25 18.74 -2.71
C GLY A 37 -21.64 18.09 -1.39
N PHE A 38 -21.28 16.84 -1.16
CA PHE A 38 -21.56 16.12 0.09
C PHE A 38 -20.42 16.28 1.08
N ASN A 39 -20.17 17.52 1.53
CA ASN A 39 -19.02 17.83 2.37
C ASN A 39 -19.04 17.14 3.74
N ASP A 40 -20.23 16.93 4.31
CA ASP A 40 -20.35 16.21 5.60
C ASP A 40 -19.94 14.74 5.43
N VAL A 41 -20.32 14.12 4.33
CA VAL A 41 -19.94 12.75 4.02
C VAL A 41 -18.42 12.66 3.78
N ALA A 42 -17.87 13.64 3.06
CA ALA A 42 -16.42 13.72 2.83
C ALA A 42 -15.66 13.77 4.15
N ALA A 43 -16.13 14.56 5.11
CA ALA A 43 -15.51 14.66 6.42
C ALA A 43 -15.52 13.32 7.16
N VAL A 44 -16.61 12.56 7.08
CA VAL A 44 -16.70 11.22 7.68
C VAL A 44 -15.68 10.28 7.04
N PHE A 45 -15.56 10.28 5.71
CA PHE A 45 -14.58 9.45 5.03
C PHE A 45 -13.15 9.80 5.46
N ARG A 46 -12.81 11.08 5.56
CA ARG A 46 -11.47 11.49 5.99
C ARG A 46 -11.18 11.08 7.43
N SER A 47 -12.14 11.23 8.31
CA SER A 47 -11.99 10.83 9.71
C SER A 47 -11.78 9.32 9.83
N THR A 48 -12.55 8.55 9.06
CA THR A 48 -12.41 7.08 9.05
C THR A 48 -11.04 6.68 8.50
N ALA A 49 -10.57 7.38 7.43
CA ALA A 49 -9.25 7.11 6.86
C ALA A 49 -8.13 7.34 7.88
N GLU A 50 -8.24 8.36 8.74
CA GLU A 50 -7.26 8.59 9.81
C GLU A 50 -7.23 7.43 10.79
N GLY A 51 -8.38 6.85 11.11
CA GLY A 51 -8.46 5.67 11.95
C GLY A 51 -7.75 4.48 11.33
N GLU A 52 -7.93 4.29 10.01
CA GLU A 52 -7.24 3.21 9.29
C GLU A 52 -5.72 3.37 9.34
N THR A 53 -5.20 4.61 9.33
CA THR A 53 -3.77 4.86 9.47
C THR A 53 -3.24 4.33 10.81
N GLY A 54 -3.95 4.63 11.89
CA GLY A 54 -3.57 4.14 13.22
C GLY A 54 -3.59 2.63 13.32
N HIS A 55 -4.61 2.00 12.75
CA HIS A 55 -4.72 0.53 12.73
C HIS A 55 -3.58 -0.09 11.92
N ALA A 56 -3.28 0.46 10.74
CA ALA A 56 -2.20 -0.05 9.90
C ALA A 56 -0.84 0.07 10.60
N HIS A 57 -0.57 1.20 11.24
CA HIS A 57 0.67 1.38 12.00
C HIS A 57 0.77 0.41 13.17
N GLY A 58 -0.34 0.14 13.85
CA GLY A 58 -0.36 -0.85 14.93
C GLY A 58 0.03 -2.24 14.45
N HIS A 59 -0.50 -2.64 13.29
CA HIS A 59 -0.14 -3.93 12.70
C HIS A 59 1.35 -3.97 12.33
N LEU A 60 1.89 -2.87 11.78
CA LEU A 60 3.31 -2.80 11.42
C LEU A 60 4.21 -2.90 12.65
N GLU A 61 3.82 -2.30 13.77
CA GLU A 61 4.59 -2.40 15.00
C GLU A 61 4.80 -3.85 15.40
N TYR A 62 3.74 -4.66 15.35
CA TYR A 62 3.86 -6.09 15.64
C TYR A 62 4.70 -6.81 14.58
N LEU A 63 4.60 -6.38 13.31
CA LEU A 63 5.33 -7.01 12.21
C LEU A 63 6.83 -6.67 12.20
N GLU A 64 7.29 -5.69 12.99
CA GLU A 64 8.71 -5.39 13.10
C GLU A 64 9.52 -6.64 13.52
N GLU A 65 8.91 -7.53 14.29
CA GLU A 65 9.55 -8.77 14.73
C GLU A 65 9.94 -9.67 13.56
N VAL A 66 9.18 -9.64 12.47
CA VAL A 66 9.39 -10.54 11.32
C VAL A 66 9.84 -9.82 10.05
N GLY A 67 9.70 -8.51 9.99
CA GLY A 67 10.16 -7.71 8.85
C GLY A 67 9.05 -7.04 8.07
N ASP A 68 9.45 -6.27 7.07
CA ASP A 68 8.54 -5.56 6.17
C ASP A 68 7.65 -6.56 5.41
N PRO A 69 6.32 -6.42 5.50
CA PRO A 69 5.44 -7.35 4.78
C PRO A 69 5.62 -7.34 3.27
N ALA A 70 6.17 -6.27 2.70
CA ALA A 70 6.39 -6.18 1.25
C ALA A 70 7.73 -6.77 0.81
N THR A 71 8.79 -6.57 1.59
CA THR A 71 10.16 -6.94 1.18
C THR A 71 10.77 -8.07 1.99
N GLY A 72 10.25 -8.32 3.19
CA GLY A 72 10.83 -9.27 4.14
C GLY A 72 12.05 -8.74 4.86
N LYS A 73 12.53 -7.54 4.54
CA LYS A 73 13.70 -6.96 5.20
C LYS A 73 13.37 -6.44 6.59
N PRO A 74 14.38 -6.34 7.48
CA PRO A 74 14.16 -5.74 8.79
C PRO A 74 13.63 -4.31 8.68
N ILE A 75 12.74 -3.95 9.59
CA ILE A 75 12.20 -2.58 9.69
C ILE A 75 12.15 -2.16 11.17
N GLY A 76 11.97 -0.89 11.40
CA GLY A 76 11.87 -0.29 12.73
C GLY A 76 12.83 0.86 12.91
N GLU A 77 14.08 0.69 12.49
CA GLU A 77 15.10 1.74 12.55
C GLU A 77 15.24 2.41 11.19
N THR A 78 15.58 3.68 11.20
CA THR A 78 15.61 4.50 9.97
C THR A 78 16.46 3.89 8.86
N LYS A 79 17.66 3.41 9.19
CA LYS A 79 18.53 2.81 8.18
C LYS A 79 17.89 1.58 7.54
N ALA A 80 17.35 0.69 8.36
CA ALA A 80 16.67 -0.51 7.88
C ALA A 80 15.44 -0.14 7.05
N ASN A 81 14.67 0.83 7.53
CA ASN A 81 13.48 1.31 6.80
C ASN A 81 13.84 1.83 5.41
N LEU A 82 14.94 2.59 5.30
CA LEU A 82 15.42 3.10 4.02
C LEU A 82 15.83 1.97 3.08
N GLU A 83 16.55 0.99 3.58
CA GLU A 83 16.96 -0.16 2.77
C GLU A 83 15.75 -0.93 2.25
N SER A 84 14.74 -1.13 3.10
CA SER A 84 13.52 -1.81 2.67
C SER A 84 12.75 -1.00 1.63
N ALA A 85 12.64 0.31 1.83
CA ALA A 85 11.95 1.20 0.89
C ALA A 85 12.65 1.20 -0.47
N ILE A 86 13.99 1.26 -0.47
CA ILE A 86 14.77 1.23 -1.72
C ILE A 86 14.51 -0.08 -2.48
N GLN A 87 14.49 -1.21 -1.78
CA GLN A 87 14.21 -2.49 -2.42
C GLN A 87 12.81 -2.52 -3.02
N GLY A 88 11.81 -2.03 -2.28
CA GLY A 88 10.43 -1.97 -2.76
C GLY A 88 10.28 -1.10 -4.00
N GLU A 89 10.82 0.12 -3.95
CA GLU A 89 10.76 1.04 -5.08
C GLU A 89 11.51 0.48 -6.30
N THR A 90 12.67 -0.13 -6.07
CA THR A 90 13.46 -0.74 -7.15
C THR A 90 12.65 -1.83 -7.85
N HIS A 91 11.99 -2.70 -7.09
CA HIS A 91 11.14 -3.75 -7.66
C HIS A 91 10.00 -3.15 -8.48
N GLU A 92 9.37 -2.08 -7.97
CA GLU A 92 8.25 -1.44 -8.67
C GLU A 92 8.64 -0.91 -10.05
N TYR A 93 9.77 -0.23 -10.16
CA TYR A 93 10.13 0.37 -11.46
C TYR A 93 10.94 -0.55 -12.38
N THR A 94 11.57 -1.61 -11.88
CA THR A 94 12.32 -2.53 -12.74
C THR A 94 11.50 -3.73 -13.18
N ASP A 95 10.63 -4.25 -12.32
CA ASP A 95 9.92 -5.49 -12.59
C ASP A 95 8.40 -5.33 -12.60
N MET A 96 7.84 -4.78 -11.53
CA MET A 96 6.39 -4.76 -11.34
C MET A 96 5.67 -3.95 -12.42
N TYR A 97 5.96 -2.66 -12.51
CA TYR A 97 5.26 -1.80 -13.47
C TYR A 97 5.61 -2.11 -14.93
N PRO A 98 6.88 -2.37 -15.29
CA PRO A 98 7.16 -2.80 -16.65
C PRO A 98 6.42 -4.07 -17.06
N GLY A 99 6.33 -5.06 -16.15
CA GLY A 99 5.57 -6.28 -16.41
C GLY A 99 4.08 -6.03 -16.54
N MET A 100 3.51 -5.19 -15.68
CA MET A 100 2.10 -4.83 -15.75
C MET A 100 1.78 -4.04 -17.03
N ALA A 101 2.66 -3.15 -17.45
CA ALA A 101 2.50 -2.39 -18.69
C ALA A 101 2.46 -3.34 -19.89
N LYS A 102 3.36 -4.34 -19.92
CA LYS A 102 3.39 -5.31 -21.00
C LYS A 102 2.08 -6.10 -21.06
N THR A 103 1.61 -6.59 -19.92
CA THR A 103 0.35 -7.31 -19.84
C THR A 103 -0.82 -6.46 -20.32
N ALA A 104 -0.90 -5.22 -19.87
CA ALA A 104 -1.97 -4.32 -20.27
C ALA A 104 -1.97 -4.09 -21.78
N ARG A 105 -0.80 -3.89 -22.37
CA ARG A 105 -0.66 -3.68 -23.81
C ARG A 105 -1.05 -4.92 -24.60
N ASP A 106 -0.59 -6.09 -24.13
CA ASP A 106 -0.95 -7.36 -24.77
C ASP A 106 -2.46 -7.62 -24.73
N GLU A 107 -3.13 -7.15 -23.69
CA GLU A 107 -4.58 -7.27 -23.54
C GLU A 107 -5.38 -6.16 -24.22
N GLY A 108 -4.71 -5.20 -24.84
CA GLY A 108 -5.36 -4.11 -25.56
C GLY A 108 -5.71 -2.87 -24.72
N PHE A 109 -5.22 -2.79 -23.49
CA PHE A 109 -5.45 -1.65 -22.60
C PHE A 109 -4.30 -0.65 -22.71
N ASP A 110 -4.17 -0.02 -23.88
CA ASP A 110 -3.02 0.85 -24.17
C ASP A 110 -2.91 2.07 -23.26
N GLU A 111 -4.02 2.69 -22.90
CA GLU A 111 -4.00 3.85 -22.00
C GLU A 111 -3.52 3.45 -20.60
N ILE A 112 -3.95 2.29 -20.11
CA ILE A 112 -3.51 1.78 -18.81
C ILE A 112 -2.03 1.38 -18.88
N ALA A 113 -1.59 0.80 -20.01
CA ALA A 113 -0.18 0.48 -20.22
C ALA A 113 0.69 1.74 -20.15
N ASP A 114 0.24 2.84 -20.79
CA ASP A 114 0.94 4.12 -20.73
C ASP A 114 1.05 4.64 -19.29
N TRP A 115 -0.02 4.47 -18.51
CA TRP A 115 -0.02 4.85 -17.10
C TRP A 115 1.06 4.06 -16.32
N PHE A 116 1.07 2.73 -16.49
CA PHE A 116 2.08 1.90 -15.82
C PHE A 116 3.50 2.26 -16.24
N GLU A 117 3.72 2.54 -17.53
CA GLU A 117 5.03 2.96 -18.01
C GLU A 117 5.47 4.30 -17.40
N THR A 118 4.53 5.22 -17.22
CA THR A 118 4.79 6.49 -16.55
C THR A 118 5.25 6.27 -15.11
N LEU A 119 4.58 5.36 -14.39
CA LEU A 119 4.95 5.03 -13.02
C LEU A 119 6.33 4.36 -12.95
N ALA A 120 6.64 3.51 -13.92
CA ALA A 120 7.94 2.85 -13.99
C ALA A 120 9.10 3.85 -14.13
N LYS A 121 8.85 5.03 -14.71
CA LYS A 121 9.85 6.06 -14.93
C LYS A 121 9.94 7.08 -13.78
N ALA A 122 8.95 7.07 -12.91
CA ALA A 122 8.89 7.99 -11.80
C ALA A 122 9.80 7.51 -10.65
#